data_a7c69e17382b43597dd1320f27426574
#
_entry.id   a7c69e17382b43597dd1320f27426574
#
_cell.length_a   1.000
_cell.length_b   1.000
_cell.length_c   1.000
_cell.angle_alpha   90.00
_cell.angle_beta   90.00
_cell.angle_gamma   90.00
#
_symmetry.space_group_name_H-M   'P 1'
#
loop_
_entity.id
_entity.type
_entity.pdbx_description
1 polymer ?
#
loop_
_entity_poly.entity_id
_entity_poly.type
_entity_poly.pdbx_seq_one_letter_code
_entity_poly.pdbx_strand_id
1 'polypeptide(L)'
;MTTSTFTLEQITTTDGSTEIKVGFGVPAQNPQILQDALGLIRQQHLTGGKLIKFNGPCSMPVAMALAHEVAHLYGAVACYDPKMAGYIICITHDPDFELGQFIGKSAQEDPV
;
A
#
# COMPACT_ATOMS: atom_id res chain seq x y z
N MET A 1 0.28 -24.82 5.47
CA MET A 1 0.79 -23.81 6.39
C MET A 1 1.66 -22.80 5.66
N THR A 2 1.39 -21.53 5.90
CA THR A 2 2.16 -20.51 5.22
C THR A 2 3.47 -20.21 5.95
N THR A 3 4.51 -19.98 5.16
CA THR A 3 5.80 -19.55 5.70
C THR A 3 6.21 -18.23 5.09
N SER A 4 5.21 -17.45 4.66
CA SER A 4 5.47 -16.17 4.02
C SER A 4 6.17 -15.21 4.99
N THR A 5 7.11 -14.46 4.47
CA THR A 5 7.84 -13.46 5.25
C THR A 5 7.13 -12.10 5.27
N PHE A 6 6.03 -11.99 4.55
CA PHE A 6 5.29 -10.74 4.44
C PHE A 6 3.79 -11.06 4.46
N THR A 7 2.99 -10.11 4.93
CA THR A 7 1.54 -10.24 4.90
C THR A 7 0.97 -9.05 4.15
N LEU A 8 -0.12 -9.29 3.41
CA LEU A 8 -0.71 -8.27 2.58
C LEU A 8 -2.18 -8.61 2.37
N GLU A 9 -3.06 -7.65 2.64
CA GLU A 9 -4.48 -7.86 2.40
C GLU A 9 -5.12 -6.57 1.91
N GLN A 10 -6.14 -6.72 1.09
CA GLN A 10 -6.90 -5.59 0.57
C GLN A 10 -8.03 -5.28 1.53
N ILE A 11 -8.18 -4.00 1.86
CA ILE A 11 -9.18 -3.52 2.81
C ILE A 11 -10.26 -2.78 2.04
N THR A 12 -11.53 -3.05 2.38
CA THR A 12 -12.65 -2.36 1.79
C THR A 12 -12.71 -0.92 2.29
N THR A 13 -12.87 0.03 1.37
CA THR A 13 -13.00 1.44 1.73
C THR A 13 -14.35 1.98 1.26
N THR A 14 -14.72 3.15 1.79
CA THR A 14 -15.96 3.82 1.38
C THR A 14 -15.74 4.91 0.34
N ASP A 15 -14.49 5.29 0.10
CA ASP A 15 -14.20 6.45 -0.76
C ASP A 15 -13.81 6.05 -2.18
N GLY A 16 -13.90 4.77 -2.52
CA GLY A 16 -13.56 4.30 -3.85
C GLY A 16 -12.08 4.05 -4.07
N SER A 17 -11.24 4.35 -3.09
CA SER A 17 -9.82 4.04 -3.21
C SER A 17 -9.56 2.57 -2.88
N THR A 18 -8.38 2.09 -3.28
CA THR A 18 -7.92 0.76 -2.88
C THR A 18 -6.98 0.93 -1.70
N GLU A 19 -7.20 0.16 -0.65
CA GLU A 19 -6.27 0.19 0.48
C GLU A 19 -5.65 -1.18 0.69
N ILE A 20 -4.35 -1.20 0.90
CA ILE A 20 -3.58 -2.42 1.12
C ILE A 20 -2.96 -2.34 2.51
N LYS A 21 -3.26 -3.32 3.36
CA LYS A 21 -2.64 -3.43 4.66
C LYS A 21 -1.48 -4.41 4.56
N VAL A 22 -0.31 -3.99 5.04
CA VAL A 22 0.91 -4.78 4.94
C VAL A 22 1.51 -5.03 6.30
N GLY A 23 2.33 -6.06 6.40
CA GLY A 23 3.03 -6.38 7.64
C GLY A 23 4.10 -7.44 7.40
N PHE A 24 4.93 -7.66 8.42
CA PHE A 24 5.94 -8.70 8.36
C PHE A 24 5.35 -10.03 8.78
N GLY A 25 5.86 -11.10 8.17
CA GLY A 25 5.50 -12.47 8.56
C GLY A 25 6.67 -13.12 9.27
N VAL A 26 7.07 -14.30 8.78
CA VAL A 26 8.22 -15.02 9.34
C VAL A 26 9.47 -14.20 9.12
N PRO A 27 10.36 -14.06 10.14
CA PRO A 27 11.58 -13.26 9.97
C PRO A 27 12.44 -13.73 8.82
N ALA A 28 12.94 -12.77 8.05
CA ALA A 28 13.79 -13.05 6.90
C ALA A 28 14.52 -11.76 6.52
N GLN A 29 15.36 -11.84 5.50
CA GLN A 29 16.06 -10.68 4.99
C GLN A 29 15.34 -10.10 3.80
N ASN A 30 15.62 -8.85 3.49
CA ASN A 30 14.88 -8.11 2.48
C ASN A 30 14.78 -8.78 1.11
N PRO A 31 15.81 -9.44 0.58
CA PRO A 31 15.62 -10.08 -0.73
C PRO A 31 14.47 -11.09 -0.74
N GLN A 32 14.33 -11.87 0.32
CA GLN A 32 13.23 -12.84 0.42
C GLN A 32 11.90 -12.13 0.65
N ILE A 33 11.89 -11.15 1.56
CA ILE A 33 10.66 -10.43 1.89
C ILE A 33 10.12 -9.72 0.64
N LEU A 34 11.02 -9.13 -0.15
CA LEU A 34 10.63 -8.44 -1.37
C LEU A 34 9.96 -9.38 -2.38
N GLN A 35 10.54 -10.57 -2.58
CA GLN A 35 9.96 -11.55 -3.49
C GLN A 35 8.58 -12.00 -3.00
N ASP A 36 8.45 -12.26 -1.71
CA ASP A 36 7.17 -12.66 -1.14
C ASP A 36 6.13 -11.55 -1.29
N ALA A 37 6.52 -10.31 -1.03
CA ALA A 37 5.62 -9.17 -1.15
C ALA A 37 5.11 -9.01 -2.58
N LEU A 38 5.99 -9.11 -3.57
CA LEU A 38 5.59 -9.01 -4.97
C LEU A 38 4.63 -10.13 -5.35
N GLY A 39 4.90 -11.35 -4.89
CA GLY A 39 3.99 -12.46 -5.14
C GLY A 39 2.61 -12.20 -4.57
N LEU A 40 2.55 -11.68 -3.34
CA LEU A 40 1.28 -11.39 -2.69
C LEU A 40 0.49 -10.29 -3.38
N ILE A 41 1.15 -9.19 -3.76
CA ILE A 41 0.43 -8.08 -4.40
C ILE A 41 -0.11 -8.50 -5.77
N ARG A 42 0.62 -9.33 -6.49
CA ARG A 42 0.17 -9.83 -7.78
C ARG A 42 -1.04 -10.75 -7.66
N GLN A 43 -1.17 -11.45 -6.53
CA GLN A 43 -2.30 -12.33 -6.27
C GLN A 43 -3.59 -11.57 -5.95
N GLN A 44 -3.49 -10.29 -5.65
CA GLN A 44 -4.67 -9.50 -5.30
C GLN A 44 -5.55 -9.16 -6.49
N HIS A 45 -5.05 -9.33 -7.72
CA HIS A 45 -5.82 -9.05 -8.94
C HIS A 45 -6.40 -7.63 -8.91
N LEU A 46 -5.53 -6.66 -8.65
CA LEU A 46 -5.96 -5.27 -8.54
C LEU A 46 -6.50 -4.76 -9.86
N THR A 47 -7.61 -4.02 -9.81
CA THR A 47 -8.29 -3.55 -11.00
C THR A 47 -7.87 -2.16 -11.43
N GLY A 48 -7.10 -1.46 -10.59
CA GLY A 48 -6.69 -0.10 -10.91
C GLY A 48 -7.70 0.93 -10.47
N GLY A 49 -7.37 2.19 -10.66
CA GLY A 49 -8.23 3.30 -10.26
C GLY A 49 -7.43 4.56 -10.04
N LYS A 50 -8.03 5.50 -9.29
CA LYS A 50 -7.39 6.78 -9.06
C LYS A 50 -6.34 6.72 -7.96
N LEU A 51 -6.59 5.97 -6.89
CA LEU A 51 -5.75 6.03 -5.69
C LEU A 51 -5.61 4.67 -5.05
N ILE A 52 -4.36 4.28 -4.75
CA ILE A 52 -4.08 3.12 -3.90
C ILE A 52 -3.30 3.60 -2.67
N LYS A 53 -3.65 3.08 -1.51
CA LYS A 53 -3.09 3.48 -0.23
C LYS A 53 -2.48 2.26 0.46
N PHE A 54 -1.29 2.45 1.03
CA PHE A 54 -0.60 1.40 1.79
C PHE A 54 -0.50 1.79 3.25
N ASN A 55 -0.78 0.84 4.13
CA ASN A 55 -0.71 1.06 5.58
C ASN A 55 -0.09 -0.17 6.23
N GLY A 56 0.86 0.05 7.13
CA GLY A 56 1.48 -1.02 7.90
C GLY A 56 3.00 -0.94 7.85
N PRO A 57 3.66 -1.72 8.71
CA PRO A 57 5.13 -1.73 8.74
C PRO A 57 5.71 -2.39 7.48
N CYS A 58 6.77 -1.77 6.97
CA CYS A 58 7.38 -2.23 5.72
C CYS A 58 8.78 -1.66 5.65
N SER A 59 9.71 -2.44 5.10
CA SER A 59 11.05 -1.92 4.87
C SER A 59 11.04 -1.06 3.60
N MET A 60 12.03 -0.18 3.50
CA MET A 60 12.10 0.70 2.34
C MET A 60 12.26 -0.06 1.02
N PRO A 61 13.13 -1.07 0.91
CA PRO A 61 13.21 -1.82 -0.34
C PRO A 61 11.91 -2.47 -0.76
N VAL A 62 11.17 -3.03 0.21
CA VAL A 62 9.88 -3.66 -0.10
C VAL A 62 8.86 -2.62 -0.50
N ALA A 63 8.83 -1.49 0.21
CA ALA A 63 7.90 -0.41 -0.12
C ALA A 63 8.11 0.12 -1.53
N MET A 64 9.38 0.30 -1.92
CA MET A 64 9.68 0.79 -3.26
C MET A 64 9.25 -0.20 -4.34
N ALA A 65 9.46 -1.49 -4.08
CA ALA A 65 9.07 -2.52 -5.05
C ALA A 65 7.54 -2.60 -5.19
N LEU A 66 6.83 -2.53 -4.07
CA LEU A 66 5.36 -2.54 -4.11
C LEU A 66 4.82 -1.31 -4.85
N ALA A 67 5.38 -0.14 -4.57
CA ALA A 67 4.94 1.09 -5.23
C ALA A 67 5.15 1.01 -6.73
N HIS A 68 6.29 0.50 -7.16
CA HIS A 68 6.57 0.35 -8.59
C HIS A 68 5.58 -0.61 -9.25
N GLU A 69 5.23 -1.69 -8.54
CA GLU A 69 4.34 -2.70 -9.10
C GLU A 69 2.95 -2.12 -9.39
N VAL A 70 2.46 -1.19 -8.56
CA VAL A 70 1.10 -0.67 -8.70
C VAL A 70 1.03 0.69 -9.38
N ALA A 71 2.16 1.37 -9.58
CA ALA A 71 2.16 2.74 -10.07
C ALA A 71 1.53 2.88 -11.47
N HIS A 72 1.56 1.82 -12.26
CA HIS A 72 0.98 1.85 -13.60
C HIS A 72 -0.53 1.57 -13.60
N LEU A 73 -1.06 1.07 -12.49
CA LEU A 73 -2.47 0.74 -12.39
C LEU A 73 -3.30 1.85 -11.76
N TYR A 74 -2.65 2.74 -11.00
CA TYR A 74 -3.36 3.77 -10.23
C TYR A 74 -2.81 5.14 -10.57
N GLY A 75 -3.68 6.15 -10.50
CA GLY A 75 -3.27 7.53 -10.76
C GLY A 75 -2.32 8.05 -9.70
N ALA A 76 -2.48 7.60 -8.45
CA ALA A 76 -1.62 8.03 -7.36
C ALA A 76 -1.42 6.90 -6.36
N VAL A 77 -0.29 6.94 -5.67
CA VAL A 77 0.08 5.98 -4.62
C VAL A 77 0.37 6.77 -3.35
N ALA A 78 -0.24 6.35 -2.24
CA ALA A 78 -0.05 7.02 -0.96
C ALA A 78 0.36 6.04 0.11
N CYS A 79 1.07 6.53 1.12
CA CYS A 79 1.50 5.75 2.27
C CYS A 79 0.98 6.37 3.55
N TYR A 80 0.63 5.54 4.52
CA TYR A 80 0.16 6.02 5.82
C TYR A 80 1.30 6.63 6.61
N ASP A 81 1.05 7.81 7.17
CA ASP A 81 1.99 8.52 8.03
C ASP A 81 1.38 8.58 9.44
N PRO A 82 1.91 7.81 10.39
CA PRO A 82 1.33 7.78 11.74
C PRO A 82 1.44 9.12 12.46
N LYS A 83 2.43 9.95 12.14
CA LYS A 83 2.55 11.27 12.77
C LYS A 83 1.41 12.17 12.36
N MET A 84 0.98 12.08 11.12
CA MET A 84 -0.10 12.92 10.61
C MET A 84 -1.45 12.23 10.66
N ALA A 85 -1.47 10.96 11.03
CA ALA A 85 -2.70 10.17 11.13
C ALA A 85 -3.49 10.15 9.81
N GLY A 86 -2.78 9.95 8.72
CA GLY A 86 -3.39 9.88 7.41
C GLY A 86 -2.36 9.50 6.37
N TYR A 87 -2.71 9.66 5.11
CA TYR A 87 -1.89 9.21 4.00
C TYR A 87 -1.24 10.37 3.29
N ILE A 88 -0.03 10.15 2.78
CA ILE A 88 0.72 11.14 2.01
C ILE A 88 0.88 10.61 0.59
N ILE A 89 0.56 11.42 -0.40
CA ILE A 89 0.76 11.06 -1.81
C ILE A 89 2.24 11.02 -2.11
N CYS A 90 2.74 9.84 -2.48
CA CYS A 90 4.16 9.62 -2.74
C CYS A 90 4.48 9.53 -4.23
N ILE A 91 3.52 9.10 -5.04
CA ILE A 91 3.66 8.99 -6.48
C ILE A 91 2.35 9.48 -7.09
N THR A 92 2.42 10.33 -8.11
CA THR A 92 1.22 10.69 -8.85
C THR A 92 1.56 11.05 -10.28
N HIS A 93 0.69 10.64 -11.18
CA HIS A 93 0.65 11.10 -12.57
C HIS A 93 -0.79 11.50 -12.92
N ASP A 94 -1.62 11.71 -11.89
CA ASP A 94 -3.01 12.14 -12.04
C ASP A 94 -3.06 13.61 -11.60
N PRO A 95 -3.55 14.52 -12.45
CA PRO A 95 -3.57 15.95 -12.11
C PRO A 95 -4.44 16.31 -10.91
N ASP A 96 -5.29 15.39 -10.45
CA ASP A 96 -6.13 15.63 -9.29
C ASP A 96 -5.37 15.46 -7.97
N PHE A 97 -4.12 15.00 -8.01
CA PHE A 97 -3.31 14.79 -6.82
C PHE A 97 -1.97 15.48 -6.95
N GLU A 98 -1.40 15.89 -5.81
CA GLU A 98 -0.08 16.50 -5.76
C GLU A 98 0.83 15.68 -4.85
N LEU A 99 2.11 15.64 -5.19
CA LEU A 99 3.11 15.00 -4.33
C LEU A 99 3.12 15.70 -2.98
N GLY A 100 3.07 14.90 -1.91
CA GLY A 100 3.04 15.41 -0.55
C GLY A 100 1.65 15.76 -0.04
N GLN A 101 0.64 15.64 -0.87
CA GLN A 101 -0.74 15.93 -0.47
C GLN A 101 -1.19 14.99 0.62
N PHE A 102 -1.92 15.52 1.61
CA PHE A 102 -2.46 14.73 2.72
C PHE A 102 -3.85 14.22 2.35
N ILE A 103 -4.06 12.91 2.58
CA ILE A 103 -5.36 12.26 2.42
C ILE A 103 -5.75 11.70 3.77
N GLY A 104 -6.87 12.13 4.31
CA GLY A 104 -7.34 11.62 5.59
C GLY A 104 -7.82 10.19 5.48
N LYS A 105 -8.00 9.52 6.61
CA LYS A 105 -8.54 8.18 6.64
C LYS A 105 -10.01 8.20 6.24
N SER A 106 -10.45 7.16 5.54
CA SER A 106 -11.87 7.01 5.26
C SER A 106 -12.58 6.52 6.52
N ALA A 107 -13.89 6.67 6.55
CA ALA A 107 -14.67 6.30 7.72
C ALA A 107 -14.51 4.82 8.10
N GLN A 108 -14.31 3.96 7.12
CA GLN A 108 -14.17 2.53 7.40
C GLN A 108 -12.81 2.15 7.91
N GLU A 109 -11.82 3.03 7.77
CA GLU A 109 -10.48 2.77 8.25
C GLU A 109 -10.32 3.17 9.71
N ASP A 110 -11.29 3.88 10.24
CA ASP A 110 -11.23 4.34 11.62
C ASP A 110 -11.76 3.24 12.52
N PRO A 111 -10.90 2.61 13.32
CA PRO A 111 -11.34 1.51 14.15
C PRO A 111 -12.15 1.98 15.35
N VAL A 112 -12.21 3.22 15.57
CA VAL A 112 -12.83 3.85 16.69
C VAL A 112 -12.26 3.71 17.95
#